data_64e99bc8d74857faaf299b69a097ea8c
#
_entry.id   64e99bc8d74857faaf299b69a097ea8c
#
_cell.length_a   1.000
_cell.length_b   1.000
_cell.length_c   1.000
_cell.angle_alpha   90.00
_cell.angle_beta   90.00
_cell.angle_gamma   90.00
#
_symmetry.space_group_name_H-M   'P 1'
#
loop_
_entity.id
_entity.type
_entity.pdbx_description
1 polymer ?
#
loop_
_entity_poly.entity_id
_entity_poly.type
_entity_poly.pdbx_seq_one_letter_code
_entity_poly.pdbx_strand_id
1 'polypeptide(L)'
;LDLETPSHLPPRMAHFTRITDNIAADSGFDRNKILITTHPQHRDVWFWTIPFGDNTCSLGVVGTPDKLAGEPEAVLKKMVADCPNLVELFKDSEWENGFPYRSIQGYSANVKALYGKHFALLGNAAEFLDPVFSSGISSAMYSAKLAVEVLTRQLNGEKVDWQSEYASRQGYGAQVFKTSIDNWYNG
;
A
#
# COMPACT_ATOMS: atom_id res chain seq x y z
N LEU A 1 -18.74 13.71 8.32
CA LEU A 1 -18.87 14.46 7.05
C LEU A 1 -19.56 13.64 5.95
N ASP A 2 -19.66 12.32 6.10
CA ASP A 2 -20.28 11.40 5.13
C ASP A 2 -19.78 11.62 3.69
N LEU A 3 -18.44 11.65 3.54
CA LEU A 3 -17.78 11.92 2.27
C LEU A 3 -17.31 10.67 1.55
N GLU A 4 -17.21 9.55 2.25
CA GLU A 4 -16.71 8.30 1.68
C GLU A 4 -17.55 7.83 0.49
N THR A 5 -16.88 7.32 -0.53
CA THR A 5 -17.47 6.67 -1.69
C THR A 5 -16.75 5.35 -1.97
N PRO A 6 -17.44 4.36 -2.58
CA PRO A 6 -16.79 3.11 -2.97
C PRO A 6 -15.56 3.35 -3.85
N SER A 7 -14.53 2.53 -3.66
CA SER A 7 -13.39 2.51 -4.56
C SER A 7 -13.79 2.06 -5.97
N HIS A 8 -13.12 2.59 -6.99
CA HIS A 8 -13.22 2.09 -8.36
C HIS A 8 -12.33 0.87 -8.61
N LEU A 9 -11.40 0.60 -7.70
CA LEU A 9 -10.52 -0.57 -7.78
C LEU A 9 -11.25 -1.83 -7.27
N PRO A 10 -10.95 -3.01 -7.83
CA PRO A 10 -11.47 -4.27 -7.30
C PRO A 10 -11.09 -4.46 -5.83
N PRO A 11 -11.96 -5.09 -5.03
CA PRO A 11 -11.66 -5.32 -3.62
C PRO A 11 -10.41 -6.19 -3.49
N ARG A 12 -9.51 -5.76 -2.62
CA ARG A 12 -8.26 -6.45 -2.29
C ARG A 12 -8.18 -6.69 -0.80
N MET A 13 -7.44 -7.73 -0.44
CA MET A 13 -7.05 -7.99 0.94
C MET A 13 -5.57 -8.34 1.00
N ALA A 14 -5.00 -8.18 2.18
CA ALA A 14 -3.64 -8.59 2.46
C ALA A 14 -3.58 -9.40 3.76
N HIS A 15 -2.76 -10.45 3.76
CA HIS A 15 -2.31 -11.11 4.98
C HIS A 15 -0.82 -10.87 5.16
N PHE A 16 -0.39 -10.55 6.37
CA PHE A 16 1.00 -10.18 6.61
C PHE A 16 1.44 -10.43 8.05
N THR A 17 2.74 -10.55 8.19
CA THR A 17 3.41 -10.62 9.50
C THR A 17 4.81 -10.02 9.38
N ARG A 18 5.57 -10.10 10.46
CA ARG A 18 6.99 -9.83 10.50
C ARG A 18 7.71 -11.12 10.89
N ILE A 19 8.75 -11.48 10.17
CA ILE A 19 9.54 -12.69 10.41
C ILE A 19 10.99 -12.31 10.73
N THR A 20 11.70 -13.16 11.48
CA THR A 20 13.17 -13.11 11.53
C THR A 20 13.66 -13.77 10.25
N ASP A 21 14.21 -13.00 9.35
CA ASP A 21 14.35 -13.44 7.96
C ASP A 21 15.55 -14.38 7.72
N ASN A 22 16.63 -14.24 8.51
CA ASN A 22 17.85 -15.07 8.40
C ASN A 22 18.35 -15.26 6.95
N ILE A 23 18.06 -14.29 6.07
CA ILE A 23 18.43 -14.36 4.66
C ILE A 23 19.96 -14.30 4.54
N ALA A 24 20.53 -15.30 3.89
CA ALA A 24 21.97 -15.40 3.68
C ALA A 24 22.51 -14.23 2.87
N ALA A 25 23.71 -13.71 3.25
CA ALA A 25 24.33 -12.56 2.61
C ALA A 25 24.66 -12.78 1.11
N ASP A 26 24.85 -14.03 0.71
CA ASP A 26 25.14 -14.46 -0.66
C ASP A 26 23.90 -14.85 -1.47
N SER A 27 22.69 -14.69 -0.91
CA SER A 27 21.42 -14.99 -1.58
C SER A 27 21.10 -14.08 -2.78
N GLY A 28 21.84 -12.96 -2.92
CA GLY A 28 21.52 -11.92 -3.90
C GLY A 28 20.40 -10.98 -3.48
N PHE A 29 19.81 -11.14 -2.30
CA PHE A 29 18.78 -10.25 -1.77
C PHE A 29 19.43 -8.94 -1.27
N ASP A 30 19.04 -7.81 -1.87
CA ASP A 30 19.51 -6.48 -1.46
C ASP A 30 18.64 -5.93 -0.32
N ARG A 31 19.17 -5.94 0.91
CA ARG A 31 18.45 -5.44 2.10
C ARG A 31 18.18 -3.92 2.09
N ASN A 32 18.68 -3.18 1.13
CA ASN A 32 18.37 -1.76 0.95
C ASN A 32 17.15 -1.53 0.04
N LYS A 33 16.52 -2.61 -0.44
CA LYS A 33 15.39 -2.56 -1.36
C LYS A 33 14.21 -3.38 -0.85
N ILE A 34 13.02 -2.95 -1.24
CA ILE A 34 11.81 -3.76 -1.15
C ILE A 34 11.81 -4.75 -2.31
N LEU A 35 11.56 -6.03 -2.03
CA LEU A 35 11.31 -7.03 -3.05
C LEU A 35 9.80 -7.20 -3.25
N ILE A 36 9.35 -7.07 -4.48
CA ILE A 36 7.99 -7.43 -4.90
C ILE A 36 8.09 -8.71 -5.74
N THR A 37 7.29 -9.70 -5.36
CA THR A 37 7.23 -11.01 -6.05
C THR A 37 5.80 -11.25 -6.52
N THR A 38 5.61 -11.61 -7.78
CA THR A 38 4.31 -12.05 -8.29
C THR A 38 4.15 -13.56 -8.10
N HIS A 39 2.93 -14.01 -7.77
CA HIS A 39 2.63 -15.42 -7.63
C HIS A 39 2.75 -16.14 -8.99
N PRO A 40 3.40 -17.30 -9.07
CA PRO A 40 3.70 -17.96 -10.37
C PRO A 40 2.45 -18.39 -11.15
N GLN A 41 1.34 -18.64 -10.47
CA GLN A 41 0.08 -19.12 -11.08
C GLN A 41 -1.05 -18.06 -11.06
N HIS A 42 -0.91 -17.02 -10.26
CA HIS A 42 -1.94 -15.98 -10.06
C HIS A 42 -1.34 -14.60 -10.24
N ARG A 43 -1.40 -14.02 -11.45
CA ARG A 43 -0.78 -12.73 -11.77
C ARG A 43 -1.27 -11.56 -10.92
N ASP A 44 -2.47 -11.64 -10.40
CA ASP A 44 -3.10 -10.64 -9.54
C ASP A 44 -2.84 -10.85 -8.04
N VAL A 45 -2.05 -11.87 -7.70
CA VAL A 45 -1.52 -12.12 -6.35
C VAL A 45 -0.04 -11.77 -6.33
N TRP A 46 0.36 -10.98 -5.36
CA TRP A 46 1.75 -10.57 -5.21
C TRP A 46 2.15 -10.46 -3.75
N PHE A 47 3.45 -10.45 -3.50
CA PHE A 47 4.05 -10.39 -2.17
C PHE A 47 4.94 -9.17 -2.05
N TRP A 48 5.01 -8.62 -0.85
CA TRP A 48 6.09 -7.75 -0.47
C TRP A 48 7.04 -8.43 0.52
N THR A 49 8.31 -8.14 0.40
CA THR A 49 9.36 -8.43 1.38
C THR A 49 10.07 -7.12 1.68
N ILE A 50 9.86 -6.57 2.87
CA ILE A 50 10.41 -5.28 3.29
C ILE A 50 11.39 -5.52 4.43
N PRO A 51 12.70 -5.45 4.18
CA PRO A 51 13.71 -5.69 5.21
C PRO A 51 13.79 -4.54 6.21
N PHE A 52 14.06 -4.89 7.46
CA PHE A 52 14.39 -3.96 8.53
C PHE A 52 15.86 -4.09 8.95
N GLY A 53 16.38 -3.10 9.69
CA GLY A 53 17.78 -3.05 10.11
C GLY A 53 18.17 -4.05 11.20
N ASP A 54 17.23 -4.82 11.72
CA ASP A 54 17.38 -5.76 12.83
C ASP A 54 17.25 -7.24 12.42
N ASN A 55 17.57 -7.57 11.17
CA ASN A 55 17.47 -8.91 10.58
C ASN A 55 16.05 -9.49 10.59
N THR A 56 15.04 -8.63 10.56
CA THR A 56 13.67 -9.02 10.32
C THR A 56 13.18 -8.44 9.01
N CYS A 57 12.10 -8.98 8.46
CA CYS A 57 11.38 -8.36 7.36
C CYS A 57 9.87 -8.40 7.59
N SER A 58 9.16 -7.40 7.07
CA SER A 58 7.73 -7.50 6.85
C SER A 58 7.51 -8.32 5.59
N LEU A 59 6.71 -9.36 5.72
CA LEU A 59 6.28 -10.23 4.63
C LEU A 59 4.77 -10.22 4.54
N GLY A 60 4.24 -10.00 3.35
CA GLY A 60 2.80 -10.05 3.14
C GLY A 60 2.44 -10.48 1.74
N VAL A 61 1.21 -10.96 1.60
CA VAL A 61 0.57 -11.33 0.34
C VAL A 61 -0.67 -10.48 0.11
N VAL A 62 -0.84 -10.02 -1.11
CA VAL A 62 -2.00 -9.25 -1.58
C VAL A 62 -2.70 -10.04 -2.68
N GLY A 63 -4.02 -10.08 -2.62
CA GLY A 63 -4.85 -10.74 -3.64
C GLY A 63 -6.32 -10.39 -3.49
N THR A 64 -7.18 -11.04 -4.26
CA THR A 64 -8.64 -10.92 -4.10
C THR A 64 -9.10 -11.71 -2.88
N PRO A 65 -10.21 -11.32 -2.24
CA PRO A 65 -10.71 -11.98 -1.03
C PRO A 65 -11.00 -13.48 -1.20
N ASP A 66 -11.43 -13.91 -2.38
CA ASP A 66 -11.68 -15.31 -2.70
C ASP A 66 -10.40 -16.16 -2.71
N LYS A 67 -9.27 -15.60 -3.20
CA LYS A 67 -7.98 -16.29 -3.24
C LYS A 67 -7.28 -16.34 -1.89
N LEU A 68 -7.52 -15.35 -1.05
CA LEU A 68 -6.89 -15.24 0.26
C LEU A 68 -7.86 -15.55 1.41
N ALA A 69 -8.96 -16.27 1.15
CA ALA A 69 -9.91 -16.65 2.19
C ALA A 69 -9.28 -17.63 3.19
N GLY A 70 -9.41 -17.34 4.49
CA GLY A 70 -8.94 -18.20 5.56
C GLY A 70 -8.16 -17.47 6.66
N GLU A 71 -7.55 -18.24 7.54
CA GLU A 71 -6.71 -17.72 8.62
C GLU A 71 -5.42 -17.11 8.06
N PRO A 72 -5.06 -15.89 8.47
CA PRO A 72 -3.94 -15.13 7.90
C PRO A 72 -2.62 -15.90 7.85
N GLU A 73 -2.29 -16.63 8.93
CA GLU A 73 -1.06 -17.42 9.01
C GLU A 73 -1.06 -18.55 7.99
N ALA A 74 -2.11 -19.35 7.97
CA ALA A 74 -2.21 -20.52 7.10
C ALA A 74 -2.18 -20.11 5.62
N VAL A 75 -2.90 -19.02 5.27
CA VAL A 75 -2.95 -18.50 3.90
C VAL A 75 -1.59 -17.96 3.49
N LEU A 76 -0.95 -17.11 4.31
CA LEU A 76 0.35 -16.53 3.98
C LEU A 76 1.42 -17.61 3.78
N LYS A 77 1.53 -18.58 4.72
CA LYS A 77 2.48 -19.68 4.62
C LYS A 77 2.23 -20.52 3.37
N LYS A 78 0.97 -20.84 3.06
CA LYS A 78 0.61 -21.60 1.86
C LYS A 78 1.01 -20.86 0.58
N MET A 79 0.64 -19.57 0.47
CA MET A 79 0.96 -18.78 -0.72
C MET A 79 2.48 -18.62 -0.93
N VAL A 80 3.26 -18.49 0.14
CA VAL A 80 4.73 -18.50 0.05
C VAL A 80 5.25 -19.86 -0.41
N ALA A 81 4.69 -20.97 0.09
CA ALA A 81 5.08 -22.31 -0.31
C ALA A 81 4.83 -22.61 -1.81
N ASP A 82 3.84 -21.92 -2.42
CA ASP A 82 3.56 -22.00 -3.84
C ASP A 82 4.56 -21.20 -4.72
N CYS A 83 5.50 -20.46 -4.10
CA CYS A 83 6.48 -19.60 -4.77
C CYS A 83 7.92 -20.08 -4.54
N PRO A 84 8.54 -20.87 -5.44
CA PRO A 84 9.86 -21.47 -5.24
C PRO A 84 10.95 -20.45 -4.85
N ASN A 85 10.92 -19.25 -5.43
CA ASN A 85 11.88 -18.20 -5.10
C ASN A 85 11.75 -17.70 -3.65
N LEU A 86 10.52 -17.59 -3.13
CA LEU A 86 10.28 -17.20 -1.74
C LEU A 86 10.59 -18.35 -0.78
N VAL A 87 10.31 -19.59 -1.17
CA VAL A 87 10.70 -20.79 -0.39
C VAL A 87 12.20 -20.82 -0.20
N GLU A 88 12.98 -20.64 -1.25
CA GLU A 88 14.44 -20.61 -1.15
C GLU A 88 14.94 -19.41 -0.35
N LEU A 89 14.36 -18.23 -0.55
CA LEU A 89 14.74 -17.02 0.15
C LEU A 89 14.53 -17.15 1.67
N PHE A 90 13.44 -17.77 2.09
CA PHE A 90 13.02 -17.88 3.49
C PHE A 90 13.27 -19.23 4.13
N LYS A 91 14.10 -20.09 3.54
CA LYS A 91 14.34 -21.47 4.03
C LYS A 91 14.85 -21.54 5.47
N ASP A 92 15.62 -20.54 5.90
CA ASP A 92 16.22 -20.47 7.23
C ASP A 92 15.48 -19.45 8.16
N SER A 93 14.33 -18.94 7.74
CA SER A 93 13.59 -17.90 8.46
C SER A 93 12.81 -18.48 9.62
N GLU A 94 12.72 -17.67 10.70
CA GLU A 94 11.88 -17.98 11.86
C GLU A 94 10.55 -17.24 11.73
N TRP A 95 9.48 -18.00 11.56
CA TRP A 95 8.13 -17.49 11.39
C TRP A 95 7.40 -17.28 12.74
N GLU A 96 7.84 -17.98 13.78
CA GLU A 96 7.24 -17.98 15.11
C GLU A 96 8.09 -17.16 16.07
N ASN A 97 8.21 -15.87 15.77
CA ASN A 97 9.06 -14.92 16.51
C ASN A 97 8.26 -13.96 17.41
N GLY A 98 6.97 -14.26 17.67
CA GLY A 98 6.08 -13.47 18.53
C GLY A 98 5.37 -12.31 17.84
N PHE A 99 5.63 -12.03 16.56
CA PHE A 99 4.85 -11.06 15.80
C PHE A 99 3.52 -11.66 15.34
N PRO A 100 2.39 -10.94 15.50
CA PRO A 100 1.08 -11.45 15.10
C PRO A 100 0.91 -11.47 13.60
N TYR A 101 0.23 -12.49 13.10
CA TYR A 101 -0.32 -12.49 11.75
C TYR A 101 -1.55 -11.56 11.70
N ARG A 102 -1.64 -10.75 10.67
CA ARG A 102 -2.67 -9.74 10.50
C ARG A 102 -3.31 -9.83 9.14
N SER A 103 -4.56 -9.37 9.08
CA SER A 103 -5.30 -9.21 7.83
C SER A 103 -5.82 -7.77 7.72
N ILE A 104 -5.81 -7.24 6.51
CA ILE A 104 -6.49 -6.00 6.16
C ILE A 104 -7.26 -6.21 4.86
N GLN A 105 -8.48 -5.67 4.79
CA GLN A 105 -9.36 -5.80 3.64
C GLN A 105 -10.08 -4.49 3.38
N GLY A 106 -10.42 -4.24 2.12
CA GLY A 106 -11.23 -3.08 1.75
C GLY A 106 -10.56 -1.75 2.04
N TYR A 107 -9.24 -1.68 1.89
CA TYR A 107 -8.44 -0.49 2.19
C TYR A 107 -8.52 0.59 1.12
N SER A 108 -8.94 0.26 -0.10
CA SER A 108 -9.11 1.24 -1.16
C SER A 108 -10.41 2.03 -0.94
N ALA A 109 -10.29 3.34 -0.85
CA ALA A 109 -11.41 4.25 -0.60
C ALA A 109 -11.27 5.54 -1.39
N ASN A 110 -12.40 6.15 -1.73
CA ASN A 110 -12.49 7.46 -2.37
C ASN A 110 -13.40 8.38 -1.56
N VAL A 111 -13.38 9.67 -1.88
CA VAL A 111 -14.23 10.67 -1.26
C VAL A 111 -14.91 11.55 -2.31
N LYS A 112 -16.10 12.07 -1.94
CA LYS A 112 -16.89 13.00 -2.79
C LYS A 112 -16.22 14.36 -2.95
N ALA A 113 -15.46 14.80 -1.94
CA ALA A 113 -14.79 16.09 -1.93
C ALA A 113 -13.51 16.04 -1.12
N LEU A 114 -12.45 16.61 -1.66
CA LEU A 114 -11.13 16.70 -1.00
C LEU A 114 -11.03 17.86 -0.01
N TYR A 115 -11.89 18.85 -0.12
CA TYR A 115 -11.94 20.02 0.74
C TYR A 115 -13.36 20.57 0.88
N GLY A 116 -13.57 21.43 1.87
CA GLY A 116 -14.79 22.16 2.11
C GLY A 116 -14.50 23.45 2.90
N LYS A 117 -15.56 24.13 3.33
CA LYS A 117 -15.42 25.43 4.00
C LYS A 117 -14.49 25.39 5.23
N HIS A 118 -14.44 24.26 5.93
CA HIS A 118 -13.74 24.12 7.22
C HIS A 118 -12.86 22.87 7.30
N PHE A 119 -12.56 22.21 6.18
CA PHE A 119 -11.71 21.04 6.16
C PHE A 119 -10.96 20.88 4.84
N ALA A 120 -9.82 20.17 4.90
CA ALA A 120 -9.16 19.55 3.76
C ALA A 120 -8.75 18.13 4.18
N LEU A 121 -8.96 17.15 3.31
CA LEU A 121 -8.61 15.74 3.53
C LEU A 121 -7.22 15.47 2.95
N LEU A 122 -6.35 14.84 3.73
CA LEU A 122 -4.96 14.57 3.38
C LEU A 122 -4.67 13.07 3.40
N GLY A 123 -3.72 12.63 2.60
CA GLY A 123 -3.26 11.24 2.59
C GLY A 123 -4.41 10.24 2.45
N ASN A 124 -4.42 9.20 3.28
CA ASN A 124 -5.44 8.14 3.24
C ASN A 124 -6.87 8.62 3.54
N ALA A 125 -7.02 9.76 4.24
CA ALA A 125 -8.35 10.36 4.45
C ALA A 125 -8.92 10.97 3.16
N ALA A 126 -8.06 11.35 2.22
CA ALA A 126 -8.46 11.85 0.90
C ALA A 126 -8.71 10.69 -0.07
N GLU A 127 -7.75 9.79 -0.21
CA GLU A 127 -7.81 8.64 -1.10
C GLU A 127 -6.73 7.61 -0.73
N PHE A 128 -7.08 6.33 -0.76
CA PHE A 128 -6.12 5.25 -0.75
C PHE A 128 -6.43 4.28 -1.90
N LEU A 129 -5.43 3.99 -2.72
CA LEU A 129 -5.59 3.16 -3.91
C LEU A 129 -5.15 1.72 -3.65
N ASP A 130 -3.84 1.46 -3.74
CA ASP A 130 -3.24 0.12 -3.63
C ASP A 130 -1.79 0.23 -3.14
N PRO A 131 -1.31 -0.70 -2.31
CA PRO A 131 0.04 -0.64 -1.76
C PRO A 131 1.16 -1.05 -2.75
N VAL A 132 0.84 -1.56 -3.93
CA VAL A 132 1.83 -2.15 -4.87
C VAL A 132 2.98 -1.20 -5.22
N PHE A 133 2.72 0.08 -5.35
CA PHE A 133 3.76 1.10 -5.62
C PHE A 133 4.24 1.84 -4.36
N SER A 134 3.83 1.43 -3.16
CA SER A 134 4.20 2.07 -1.88
C SER A 134 4.00 3.59 -1.86
N SER A 135 2.98 4.10 -2.58
CA SER A 135 2.75 5.53 -2.83
C SER A 135 2.10 6.28 -1.66
N GLY A 136 1.57 5.57 -0.64
CA GLY A 136 0.75 6.16 0.42
C GLY A 136 1.43 7.30 1.17
N ILE A 137 2.67 7.13 1.63
CA ILE A 137 3.42 8.17 2.35
C ILE A 137 3.71 9.36 1.44
N SER A 138 4.14 9.13 0.20
CA SER A 138 4.43 10.20 -0.77
C SER A 138 3.19 11.02 -1.08
N SER A 139 2.05 10.37 -1.28
CA SER A 139 0.76 11.02 -1.49
C SER A 139 0.33 11.83 -0.26
N ALA A 140 0.51 11.29 0.95
CA ALA A 140 0.18 11.99 2.19
C ALA A 140 1.03 13.24 2.38
N MET A 141 2.33 13.16 2.17
CA MET A 141 3.24 14.30 2.28
C MET A 141 2.96 15.36 1.20
N TYR A 142 2.67 14.94 -0.03
CA TYR A 142 2.34 15.85 -1.11
C TYR A 142 1.04 16.60 -0.85
N SER A 143 -0.02 15.90 -0.45
CA SER A 143 -1.30 16.52 -0.11
C SER A 143 -1.19 17.49 1.08
N ALA A 144 -0.40 17.11 2.10
CA ALA A 144 -0.14 17.99 3.24
C ALA A 144 0.59 19.27 2.81
N LYS A 145 1.62 19.15 1.98
CA LYS A 145 2.34 20.31 1.44
C LYS A 145 1.41 21.26 0.69
N LEU A 146 0.61 20.75 -0.25
CA LEU A 146 -0.34 21.56 -1.02
C LEU A 146 -1.34 22.27 -0.12
N ALA A 147 -1.93 21.53 0.84
CA ALA A 147 -2.93 22.12 1.74
C ALA A 147 -2.34 23.21 2.62
N VAL A 148 -1.13 23.03 3.15
CA VAL A 148 -0.43 24.03 3.97
C VAL A 148 -0.11 25.27 3.15
N GLU A 149 0.37 25.14 1.92
CA GLU A 149 0.66 26.27 1.03
C GLU A 149 -0.58 27.13 0.77
N VAL A 150 -1.71 26.48 0.42
CA VAL A 150 -2.98 27.18 0.14
C VAL A 150 -3.55 27.80 1.42
N LEU A 151 -3.58 27.04 2.52
CA LEU A 151 -4.12 27.52 3.80
C LEU A 151 -3.32 28.70 4.36
N THR A 152 -2.01 28.67 4.29
CA THR A 152 -1.15 29.75 4.79
C THR A 152 -1.43 31.05 4.05
N ARG A 153 -1.55 31.02 2.73
CA ARG A 153 -1.90 32.18 1.92
C ARG A 153 -3.29 32.71 2.26
N GLN A 154 -4.26 31.80 2.41
CA GLN A 154 -5.62 32.19 2.80
C GLN A 154 -5.65 32.87 4.17
N LEU A 155 -4.92 32.36 5.16
CA LEU A 155 -4.84 32.94 6.49
C LEU A 155 -4.13 34.31 6.49
N ASN A 156 -3.23 34.54 5.54
CA ASN A 156 -2.58 35.84 5.31
C ASN A 156 -3.48 36.85 4.53
N GLY A 157 -4.72 36.46 4.24
CA GLY A 157 -5.68 37.33 3.54
C GLY A 157 -5.60 37.30 2.02
N GLU A 158 -4.82 36.39 1.43
CA GLU A 158 -4.77 36.19 -0.01
C GLU A 158 -6.04 35.48 -0.51
N LYS A 159 -6.46 35.82 -1.71
CA LYS A 159 -7.51 35.10 -2.42
C LYS A 159 -6.91 33.81 -2.99
N VAL A 160 -7.40 32.63 -2.58
CA VAL A 160 -6.96 31.34 -3.04
C VAL A 160 -8.10 30.55 -3.68
N ASP A 161 -7.74 29.63 -4.58
CA ASP A 161 -8.69 28.70 -5.21
C ASP A 161 -8.33 27.26 -4.83
N TRP A 162 -9.00 26.72 -3.80
CA TRP A 162 -8.82 25.36 -3.33
C TRP A 162 -9.09 24.31 -4.41
N GLN A 163 -9.95 24.60 -5.39
CA GLN A 163 -10.23 23.66 -6.46
C GLN A 163 -9.01 23.47 -7.37
N SER A 164 -8.44 24.55 -7.85
CA SER A 164 -7.31 24.48 -8.80
C SER A 164 -5.98 24.25 -8.09
N GLU A 165 -5.78 24.86 -6.92
CA GLU A 165 -4.51 24.86 -6.23
C GLU A 165 -4.29 23.63 -5.33
N TYR A 166 -5.38 22.98 -4.87
CA TYR A 166 -5.34 21.78 -4.05
C TYR A 166 -5.98 20.57 -4.74
N ALA A 167 -7.31 20.58 -4.94
CA ALA A 167 -8.05 19.38 -5.33
C ALA A 167 -7.65 18.85 -6.72
N SER A 168 -7.51 19.71 -7.72
CA SER A 168 -7.11 19.30 -9.08
C SER A 168 -5.69 18.75 -9.11
N ARG A 169 -4.77 19.33 -8.33
CA ARG A 169 -3.37 18.86 -8.26
C ARG A 169 -3.25 17.52 -7.54
N GLN A 170 -3.97 17.34 -6.43
CA GLN A 170 -4.04 16.08 -5.70
C GLN A 170 -4.67 14.99 -6.58
N GLY A 171 -5.79 15.28 -7.25
CA GLY A 171 -6.46 14.34 -8.13
C GLY A 171 -5.62 13.92 -9.34
N TYR A 172 -4.81 14.82 -9.90
CA TYR A 172 -3.87 14.45 -10.96
C TYR A 172 -2.82 13.44 -10.47
N GLY A 173 -2.22 13.66 -9.30
CA GLY A 173 -1.28 12.72 -8.68
C GLY A 173 -1.91 11.33 -8.45
N ALA A 174 -3.12 11.30 -7.91
CA ALA A 174 -3.87 10.07 -7.70
C ALA A 174 -4.17 9.33 -9.01
N GLN A 175 -4.54 10.06 -10.07
CA GLN A 175 -4.82 9.47 -11.38
C GLN A 175 -3.59 8.82 -12.03
N VAL A 176 -2.40 9.37 -11.84
CA VAL A 176 -1.14 8.75 -12.32
C VAL A 176 -0.92 7.40 -11.66
N PHE A 177 -1.04 7.33 -10.32
CA PHE A 177 -0.92 6.06 -9.60
C PHE A 177 -2.02 5.07 -9.99
N LYS A 178 -3.26 5.53 -10.13
CA LYS A 178 -4.37 4.68 -10.55
C LYS A 178 -4.09 4.03 -11.92
N THR A 179 -3.66 4.79 -12.91
CA THR A 179 -3.28 4.25 -14.22
C THR A 179 -2.17 3.20 -14.11
N SER A 180 -1.17 3.44 -13.25
CA SER A 180 -0.09 2.48 -13.03
C SER A 180 -0.59 1.19 -12.36
N ILE A 181 -1.49 1.30 -11.38
CA ILE A 181 -2.12 0.16 -10.70
C ILE A 181 -2.99 -0.65 -11.68
N ASP A 182 -3.81 0.03 -12.49
CA ASP A 182 -4.63 -0.61 -13.50
C ASP A 182 -3.76 -1.41 -14.50
N ASN A 183 -2.63 -0.83 -14.94
CA ASN A 183 -1.68 -1.52 -15.81
C ASN A 183 -0.97 -2.70 -15.10
N TRP A 184 -0.70 -2.60 -13.81
CA TRP A 184 -0.11 -3.70 -13.04
C TRP A 184 -1.01 -4.94 -13.02
N TYR A 185 -2.30 -4.76 -12.86
CA TYR A 185 -3.25 -5.88 -12.76
C TYR A 185 -3.80 -6.36 -14.10
N ASN A 186 -3.82 -5.52 -15.13
CA ASN A 186 -4.45 -5.80 -16.42
C ASN A 186 -3.46 -5.92 -17.59
N GLY A 187 -2.17 -5.64 -17.33
CA GLY A 187 -1.10 -5.62 -18.36
C GLY A 187 -0.49 -6.97 -18.71
#